data_bdc425111209fa637d9161d203481c37
#
_entry.id   bdc425111209fa637d9161d203481c37
#
_cell.length_a   1.000
_cell.length_b   1.000
_cell.length_c   1.000
_cell.angle_alpha   90.00
_cell.angle_beta   90.00
_cell.angle_gamma   90.00
#
_symmetry.space_group_name_H-M   'P 1'
#
loop_
_entity.id
_entity.type
_entity.pdbx_description
1 polymer ?
#
loop_
_entity_poly.entity_id
_entity_poly.type
_entity_poly.pdbx_seq_one_letter_code
_entity_poly.pdbx_strand_id
1 'polypeptide(L)' 'MEKREWKPIEGFNFEEILFEEYNHIAKVTINRPRYRNAVTPKTVWEMSQAFNYCREALDIRVVILTGAGDKAF' A
#
# COMPACT_ATOMS: atom_id res chain seq x y z
N MET A 1 -22.19 -2.43 11.18
CA MET A 1 -21.07 -1.73 10.55
C MET A 1 -20.46 -2.60 9.48
N GLU A 2 -20.33 -2.06 8.30
CA GLU A 2 -19.76 -2.83 7.20
C GLU A 2 -18.27 -3.01 7.36
N LYS A 3 -17.82 -4.23 7.13
CA LYS A 3 -16.42 -4.54 7.20
C LYS A 3 -15.83 -4.44 5.80
N ARG A 4 -14.86 -3.58 5.62
CA ARG A 4 -14.20 -3.44 4.33
C ARG A 4 -13.28 -4.61 4.10
N GLU A 5 -13.37 -5.18 2.92
CA GLU A 5 -12.55 -6.31 2.55
C GLU A 5 -11.48 -5.86 1.56
N TRP A 6 -10.34 -5.48 2.09
CA TRP A 6 -9.20 -5.11 1.26
C TRP A 6 -8.61 -6.37 0.65
N LYS A 7 -8.34 -6.32 -0.65
CA LYS A 7 -7.77 -7.46 -1.36
C LYS A 7 -6.42 -7.07 -1.92
N PRO A 8 -5.42 -7.96 -1.81
CA PRO A 8 -4.11 -7.68 -2.40
C PRO A 8 -4.24 -7.48 -3.90
N ILE A 9 -3.52 -6.50 -4.42
CA ILE A 9 -3.44 -6.30 -5.86
C ILE A 9 -2.42 -7.30 -6.38
N GLU A 10 -2.84 -8.15 -7.31
CA GLU A 10 -1.99 -9.22 -7.81
C GLU A 10 -0.96 -8.70 -8.80
N GLY A 11 0.09 -9.49 -8.99
CA GLY A 11 1.16 -9.14 -9.91
C GLY A 11 2.38 -8.55 -9.23
N PHE A 12 2.32 -8.37 -7.92
CA PHE A 12 3.43 -7.79 -7.15
C PHE A 12 3.82 -8.72 -6.02
N ASN A 13 5.08 -8.66 -5.64
CA ASN A 13 5.61 -9.48 -4.57
C ASN A 13 6.39 -8.58 -3.61
N PHE A 14 5.66 -7.65 -3.01
CA PHE A 14 6.27 -6.66 -2.13
C PHE A 14 6.56 -7.26 -0.76
N GLU A 15 7.65 -6.82 -0.15
CA GLU A 15 8.06 -7.29 1.16
C GLU A 15 7.92 -6.22 2.23
N GLU A 16 8.06 -4.95 1.86
CA GLU A 16 8.06 -3.86 2.83
C GLU A 16 6.81 -3.00 2.79
N ILE A 17 5.94 -3.25 1.82
CA ILE A 17 4.64 -2.58 1.77
C ILE A 17 3.55 -3.60 1.53
N LEU A 18 2.34 -3.21 1.91
CA LEU A 18 1.13 -3.94 1.51
C LEU A 18 0.43 -3.09 0.47
N PHE A 19 -0.02 -3.74 -0.60
CA PHE A 19 -0.66 -3.04 -1.71
C PHE A 19 -2.00 -3.69 -1.97
N GLU A 20 -3.06 -2.99 -1.61
CA GLU A 20 -4.41 -3.55 -1.60
C GLU A 20 -5.38 -2.62 -2.28
N GLU A 21 -6.53 -3.16 -2.67
CA GLU A 21 -7.59 -2.36 -3.28
C GLU A 21 -8.94 -2.73 -2.70
N TYR A 22 -9.84 -1.77 -2.74
CA TYR A 22 -11.23 -1.96 -2.39
C TYR A 22 -12.02 -0.83 -3.02
N ASN A 23 -13.04 -1.19 -3.80
CA ASN A 23 -14.00 -0.22 -4.34
C ASN A 23 -13.33 0.98 -5.03
N HIS A 24 -12.40 0.70 -5.95
CA HIS A 24 -11.66 1.71 -6.73
C HIS A 24 -10.68 2.55 -5.90
N ILE A 25 -10.39 2.10 -4.70
CA ILE A 25 -9.41 2.75 -3.83
C ILE A 25 -8.23 1.81 -3.67
N ALA A 26 -7.03 2.31 -3.92
CA ALA A 26 -5.82 1.56 -3.63
C ALA A 26 -5.25 2.03 -2.30
N LYS A 27 -4.74 1.10 -1.53
CA LYS A 27 -4.10 1.43 -0.26
C LYS A 27 -2.69 0.88 -0.26
N VAL A 28 -1.74 1.76 -0.01
CA VAL A 28 -0.34 1.40 0.15
C VAL A 28 -0.01 1.56 1.62
N THR A 29 0.37 0.47 2.25
CA THR A 29 0.68 0.46 3.68
C THR A 29 2.16 0.18 3.85
N ILE A 30 2.89 1.10 4.48
CA ILE A 30 4.28 0.83 4.84
C ILE A 30 4.25 -0.19 5.97
N ASN A 31 4.79 -1.38 5.73
CA ASN A 31 4.66 -2.50 6.65
C ASN A 31 5.99 -2.80 7.33
N ARG A 32 6.47 -1.85 8.10
CA ARG A 32 7.67 -1.99 8.91
C ARG A 32 7.44 -1.53 10.35
N PRO A 33 6.39 -2.06 11.02
CA PRO A 33 6.03 -1.55 12.36
C PRO A 33 7.14 -1.78 13.39
N ARG A 34 7.95 -2.82 13.21
CA ARG A 34 9.09 -3.09 14.08
C ARG A 34 10.09 -1.94 14.09
N TYR A 35 10.14 -1.18 13.00
CA TYR A 35 11.05 -0.05 12.83
C TYR A 35 10.28 1.27 12.77
N ARG A 36 9.08 1.29 13.32
CA ARG A 36 8.18 2.45 13.28
C ARG A 36 7.96 2.95 11.86
N ASN A 37 7.93 2.01 10.92
CA ASN A 37 7.69 2.27 9.50
C ASN A 37 8.73 3.19 8.87
N ALA A 38 9.97 3.13 9.39
CA ALA A 38 11.08 3.82 8.75
C ALA A 38 11.31 3.22 7.37
N VAL A 39 11.48 4.07 6.36
CA VAL A 39 11.61 3.60 5.00
C VAL A 39 13.07 3.33 4.65
N THR A 40 13.26 2.31 3.82
CA THR A 40 14.57 1.98 3.24
C THR A 40 14.50 2.28 1.75
N PRO A 41 15.65 2.23 1.04
CA PRO A 41 15.60 2.34 -0.43
C PRO A 41 14.68 1.30 -1.06
N LYS A 42 14.60 0.10 -0.48
CA LYS A 42 13.70 -0.93 -0.98
C LYS A 42 12.25 -0.53 -0.79
N THR A 43 11.91 0.05 0.38
CA THR A 43 10.55 0.52 0.64
C THR A 43 10.16 1.56 -0.42
N VAL A 44 11.04 2.51 -0.69
CA VAL A 44 10.78 3.56 -1.67
C VAL A 44 10.59 2.97 -3.07
N TRP A 45 11.43 1.99 -3.42
CA TRP A 45 11.32 1.33 -4.71
C TRP A 45 9.98 0.62 -4.85
N GLU A 46 9.56 -0.10 -3.80
CA GLU A 46 8.28 -0.80 -3.82
C GLU A 46 7.12 0.18 -3.93
N MET A 47 7.18 1.27 -3.18
CA MET A 47 6.14 2.29 -3.24
C MET A 47 6.04 2.90 -4.64
N SER A 48 7.18 3.13 -5.29
CA SER A 48 7.16 3.71 -6.63
C SER A 48 6.51 2.76 -7.63
N GLN A 49 6.71 1.46 -7.48
CA GLN A 49 6.05 0.47 -8.33
C GLN A 49 4.54 0.52 -8.12
N ALA A 50 4.11 0.60 -6.86
CA ALA A 50 2.68 0.64 -6.55
C ALA A 50 2.03 1.91 -7.11
N PHE A 51 2.68 3.05 -6.92
CA PHE A 51 2.12 4.31 -7.41
C PHE A 51 2.08 4.36 -8.94
N ASN A 52 3.09 3.79 -9.60
CA ASN A 52 3.07 3.72 -11.07
C ASN A 52 1.91 2.87 -11.57
N TYR A 53 1.64 1.76 -10.89
CA TYR A 53 0.50 0.93 -11.24
C TYR A 53 -0.80 1.74 -11.11
N CYS A 54 -0.96 2.44 -9.99
CA CYS A 54 -2.18 3.22 -9.74
C CYS A 54 -2.36 4.33 -10.78
N ARG A 55 -1.26 4.94 -11.21
CA ARG A 55 -1.34 6.01 -12.20
C ARG A 55 -1.88 5.51 -13.54
N GLU A 56 -1.59 4.26 -13.89
CA GLU A 56 -1.99 3.70 -15.17
C GLU A 56 -3.28 2.89 -15.08
N ALA A 57 -3.72 2.53 -13.89
CA ALA A 57 -4.93 1.75 -13.71
C ALA A 57 -6.16 2.65 -13.79
N LEU A 58 -6.98 2.43 -14.79
CA LEU A 58 -8.13 3.31 -15.05
C LEU A 58 -9.21 3.20 -14.00
N ASP A 59 -9.26 2.08 -13.27
CA ASP A 59 -10.28 1.87 -12.26
C ASP A 59 -9.87 2.29 -10.86
N ILE A 60 -8.63 2.73 -10.68
CA ILE A 60 -8.19 3.25 -9.39
C ILE A 60 -8.38 4.76 -9.39
N ARG A 61 -9.17 5.25 -8.45
CA ARG A 61 -9.52 6.68 -8.38
C ARG A 61 -8.89 7.41 -7.23
N VAL A 62 -8.54 6.68 -6.16
CA VAL A 62 -7.98 7.27 -4.95
C VAL A 62 -6.89 6.35 -4.46
N VAL A 63 -5.80 6.92 -3.96
CA VAL A 63 -4.72 6.15 -3.35
C VAL A 63 -4.54 6.65 -1.92
N ILE A 64 -4.55 5.71 -0.98
CA ILE A 64 -4.32 6.00 0.43
C ILE A 64 -2.93 5.51 0.79
N LEU A 65 -2.15 6.35 1.44
CA LEU A 65 -0.85 5.96 1.98
C LEU A 65 -0.94 5.96 3.50
N THR A 66 -0.55 4.87 4.12
CA THR A 66 -0.62 4.74 5.56
C THR A 66 0.52 3.86 6.08
N GLY A 67 0.64 3.76 7.38
CA GLY A 67 1.64 2.90 8.01
C GLY A 67 0.96 1.80 8.81
N ALA A 68 1.60 0.64 8.90
CA ALA A 68 1.09 -0.48 9.66
C ALA A 68 1.25 -0.21 11.17
N GLY A 69 0.35 -0.79 11.95
CA GLY A 69 0.37 -0.64 13.38
C GLY A 69 -0.24 0.67 13.84
N ASP A 70 -0.09 0.99 15.11
CA ASP A 70 -0.70 2.17 15.72
C ASP A 70 0.32 3.15 16.29
N LYS A 71 1.59 2.93 16.04
CA LYS A 71 2.64 3.74 16.66
C LYS A 71 3.21 4.81 15.76
N ALA A 72 3.30 4.53 14.47
CA ALA A 72 3.89 5.48 13.53
C ALA A 72 3.36 5.21 12.14
N PHE A 73 3.29 6.27 11.41
CA PHE A 73 2.93 6.24 9.99
C PHE A 73 4.12 5.77 9.18
#